data_5d823625a8a28589e1908fa2a47cdd33
#
_entry.id   5d823625a8a28589e1908fa2a47cdd33
#
_cell.length_a   1.000
_cell.length_b   1.000
_cell.length_c   1.000
_cell.angle_alpha   90.00
_cell.angle_beta   90.00
_cell.angle_gamma   90.00
#
_symmetry.space_group_name_H-M   'P 1'
#
loop_
_entity.id
_entity.type
_entity.pdbx_description
1 polymer ?
#
loop_
_entity_poly.entity_id
_entity_poly.type
_entity_poly.pdbx_seq_one_letter_code
_entity_poly.pdbx_strand_id
1 'polypeptide(L)'
;MSGEGGTHAVGQARRSRGGLVLPATTLVLLIVVPLLFVTTEALWLRWLAVMAVGWWLPGALLVAHWRISELDLPTAAILATGLGLCWMALVALLCHWLPGPVDLWLLLAAFEVGALVLAVALLWRKPLPLQATPGSTWLWLGALLLIATFLRLPGLGYHELHGDEVVVLHRARRALEGADDVLARHAKGPGEIAVAMVVYRALGTANEATARLPFALMGVGTVLATALLGRRLFSSHVGFWSGLLLAFNGFALALSRIVQYQPAVLLLSVLAVLCAWEFAKRGQGRWLALSVLFSGFGVLMHYEFALLAPVLLVLAWAGWRRAQDRRRVLVMVLLAALAAGLVVAATYLPGILNPR
;
A
#
# COMPACT_ATOMS: atom_id res chain seq x y z
N MET A 1 41.04 33.68 7.95
CA MET A 1 40.31 33.00 6.85
C MET A 1 40.62 31.52 6.90
N SER A 2 39.89 30.76 7.69
CA SER A 2 39.97 29.29 7.70
C SER A 2 38.86 28.76 8.61
N GLY A 3 37.70 28.51 8.09
CA GLY A 3 36.56 28.00 8.88
C GLY A 3 35.35 27.45 8.10
N GLU A 4 35.29 27.62 6.78
CA GLU A 4 34.07 27.23 6.01
C GLU A 4 34.18 25.90 5.25
N GLY A 5 35.35 25.28 5.16
CA GLY A 5 35.54 24.03 4.40
C GLY A 5 34.99 22.76 5.04
N GLY A 6 34.86 22.74 6.39
CA GLY A 6 34.51 21.51 7.12
C GLY A 6 33.00 21.14 7.10
N THR A 7 32.14 22.12 7.08
CA THR A 7 30.67 21.89 7.15
C THR A 7 30.07 21.39 5.84
N HIS A 8 30.64 21.78 4.70
CA HIS A 8 30.19 21.29 3.37
C HIS A 8 30.53 19.81 3.12
N ALA A 9 31.74 19.37 3.56
CA ALA A 9 32.18 17.99 3.37
C ALA A 9 31.39 16.99 4.22
N VAL A 10 31.05 17.34 5.47
CA VAL A 10 30.22 16.52 6.37
C VAL A 10 28.78 16.44 5.88
N GLY A 11 28.24 17.53 5.34
CA GLY A 11 26.90 17.55 4.73
C GLY A 11 26.79 16.71 3.46
N GLN A 12 27.85 16.67 2.63
CA GLN A 12 27.88 15.84 1.42
C GLN A 12 28.08 14.35 1.76
N ALA A 13 28.88 13.97 2.72
CA ALA A 13 29.10 12.60 3.17
C ALA A 13 27.82 12.01 3.82
N ARG A 14 27.04 12.82 4.55
CA ARG A 14 25.75 12.41 5.12
C ARG A 14 24.67 12.26 4.05
N ARG A 15 24.69 13.09 2.99
CA ARG A 15 23.76 12.99 1.84
C ARG A 15 24.01 11.76 0.97
N SER A 16 25.26 11.32 0.81
CA SER A 16 25.60 10.12 0.03
C SER A 16 25.20 8.82 0.74
N ARG A 17 25.28 8.78 2.06
CA ARG A 17 24.90 7.59 2.86
C ARG A 17 23.39 7.31 2.82
N GLY A 18 22.54 8.32 2.87
CA GLY A 18 21.08 8.13 2.82
C GLY A 18 20.55 7.52 1.52
N GLY A 19 21.26 7.72 0.40
CA GLY A 19 20.85 7.19 -0.92
C GLY A 19 21.06 5.68 -1.08
N LEU A 20 21.92 5.08 -0.29
CA LEU A 20 22.26 3.65 -0.37
C LEU A 20 21.49 2.77 0.63
N VAL A 21 20.82 3.37 1.63
CA VAL A 21 20.16 2.61 2.69
C VAL A 21 19.08 1.69 2.12
N LEU A 22 18.17 2.21 1.30
CA LEU A 22 17.06 1.45 0.76
C LEU A 22 17.52 0.31 -0.19
N PRO A 23 18.43 0.55 -1.16
CA PRO A 23 19.01 -0.51 -1.97
C PRO A 23 19.76 -1.56 -1.16
N ALA A 24 20.56 -1.14 -0.16
CA ALA A 24 21.28 -2.07 0.71
C ALA A 24 20.33 -2.94 1.55
N THR A 25 19.28 -2.33 2.13
CA THR A 25 18.23 -3.07 2.84
C THR A 25 17.56 -4.09 1.92
N THR A 26 17.30 -3.72 0.66
CA THR A 26 16.73 -4.64 -0.33
C THR A 26 17.63 -5.86 -0.53
N LEU A 27 18.93 -5.66 -0.77
CA LEU A 27 19.87 -6.77 -0.98
C LEU A 27 19.94 -7.71 0.23
N VAL A 28 19.90 -7.18 1.45
CA VAL A 28 19.85 -7.99 2.67
C VAL A 28 18.57 -8.82 2.72
N LEU A 29 17.41 -8.22 2.46
CA LEU A 29 16.12 -8.91 2.51
C LEU A 29 16.00 -9.99 1.42
N LEU A 30 16.53 -9.76 0.21
CA LEU A 30 16.57 -10.76 -0.86
C LEU A 30 17.34 -12.04 -0.49
N ILE A 31 18.27 -11.95 0.47
CA ILE A 31 19.00 -13.11 0.99
C ILE A 31 18.27 -13.71 2.20
N VAL A 32 17.87 -12.85 3.13
CA VAL A 32 17.32 -13.28 4.43
C VAL A 32 15.95 -13.93 4.27
N VAL A 33 15.09 -13.43 3.37
CA VAL A 33 13.71 -13.92 3.24
C VAL A 33 13.65 -15.36 2.72
N PRO A 34 14.29 -15.73 1.59
CA PRO A 34 14.29 -17.12 1.16
C PRO A 34 14.92 -18.06 2.20
N LEU A 35 16.00 -17.59 2.87
CA LEU A 35 16.66 -18.38 3.91
C LEU A 35 15.71 -18.67 5.09
N LEU A 36 14.92 -17.68 5.50
CA LEU A 36 13.90 -17.89 6.55
C LEU A 36 12.85 -18.92 6.14
N PHE A 37 12.43 -18.95 4.87
CA PHE A 37 11.46 -19.94 4.40
C PHE A 37 12.02 -21.36 4.33
N VAL A 38 13.34 -21.51 4.14
CA VAL A 38 14.01 -22.81 4.15
C VAL A 38 14.31 -23.28 5.58
N THR A 39 14.67 -22.37 6.49
CA THR A 39 15.24 -22.72 7.80
C THR A 39 14.23 -22.72 8.94
N THR A 40 13.04 -22.10 8.79
CA THR A 40 12.08 -22.00 9.88
C THR A 40 10.65 -22.31 9.49
N GLU A 41 9.95 -23.02 10.38
CA GLU A 41 8.51 -23.23 10.32
C GLU A 41 7.73 -22.20 11.16
N ALA A 42 8.40 -21.25 11.81
CA ALA A 42 7.77 -20.24 12.65
C ALA A 42 6.89 -19.31 11.81
N LEU A 43 5.57 -19.48 11.88
CA LEU A 43 4.59 -18.77 11.06
C LEU A 43 4.72 -17.24 11.16
N TRP A 44 5.03 -16.71 12.34
CA TRP A 44 5.19 -15.28 12.55
C TRP A 44 6.42 -14.71 11.83
N LEU A 45 7.53 -15.48 11.75
CA LEU A 45 8.73 -15.08 10.97
C LEU A 45 8.45 -15.11 9.48
N ARG A 46 7.81 -16.16 8.97
CA ARG A 46 7.39 -16.25 7.56
C ARG A 46 6.44 -15.11 7.19
N TRP A 47 5.50 -14.80 8.10
CA TRP A 47 4.57 -13.71 7.89
C TRP A 47 5.29 -12.35 7.82
N LEU A 48 6.19 -12.05 8.78
CA LEU A 48 6.98 -10.82 8.76
C LEU A 48 7.86 -10.72 7.51
N ALA A 49 8.46 -11.83 7.07
CA ALA A 49 9.29 -11.89 5.87
C ALA A 49 8.48 -11.51 4.61
N VAL A 50 7.31 -12.10 4.43
CA VAL A 50 6.43 -11.80 3.29
C VAL A 50 5.92 -10.37 3.34
N MET A 51 5.52 -9.88 4.50
CA MET A 51 5.11 -8.47 4.65
C MET A 51 6.26 -7.51 4.33
N ALA A 52 7.48 -7.87 4.72
CA ALA A 52 8.64 -7.05 4.39
C ALA A 52 8.87 -6.93 2.89
N VAL A 53 8.96 -8.05 2.15
CA VAL A 53 9.30 -8.04 0.71
C VAL A 53 8.08 -7.89 -0.21
N GLY A 54 6.90 -8.30 0.24
CA GLY A 54 5.67 -8.23 -0.56
C GLY A 54 4.89 -6.93 -0.38
N TRP A 55 5.05 -6.25 0.76
CA TRP A 55 4.27 -5.06 1.07
C TRP A 55 5.15 -3.83 1.34
N TRP A 56 5.88 -3.80 2.47
CA TRP A 56 6.50 -2.54 2.95
C TRP A 56 7.70 -2.10 2.12
N LEU A 57 8.62 -2.99 1.78
CA LEU A 57 9.81 -2.66 1.00
C LEU A 57 9.46 -2.15 -0.40
N PRO A 58 8.64 -2.85 -1.21
CA PRO A 58 8.25 -2.35 -2.53
C PRO A 58 7.52 -1.00 -2.44
N GLY A 59 6.65 -0.82 -1.44
CA GLY A 59 5.99 0.46 -1.21
C GLY A 59 6.97 1.59 -0.94
N ALA A 60 7.98 1.37 -0.10
CA ALA A 60 9.02 2.37 0.19
C ALA A 60 9.88 2.68 -1.06
N LEU A 61 10.25 1.64 -1.82
CA LEU A 61 10.97 1.80 -3.09
C LEU A 61 10.15 2.61 -4.10
N LEU A 62 8.85 2.33 -4.24
CA LEU A 62 7.95 3.06 -5.11
C LEU A 62 7.82 4.53 -4.70
N VAL A 63 7.67 4.84 -3.41
CA VAL A 63 7.66 6.24 -2.92
C VAL A 63 8.96 6.94 -3.28
N ALA A 64 10.11 6.28 -3.10
CA ALA A 64 11.40 6.85 -3.46
C ALA A 64 11.52 7.15 -4.97
N HIS A 65 10.96 6.27 -5.83
CA HIS A 65 10.89 6.50 -7.27
C HIS A 65 9.98 7.65 -7.67
N TRP A 66 8.91 7.90 -6.90
CA TRP A 66 7.92 8.94 -7.22
C TRP A 66 8.48 10.34 -7.11
N ARG A 67 9.54 10.52 -6.32
CA ARG A 67 10.29 11.78 -6.19
C ARG A 67 9.41 12.98 -5.92
N ILE A 68 8.53 12.87 -4.94
CA ILE A 68 7.71 14.00 -4.49
C ILE A 68 8.58 14.92 -3.66
N SER A 69 8.67 16.19 -4.08
CA SER A 69 9.29 17.24 -3.27
C SER A 69 8.42 17.55 -2.05
N GLU A 70 9.04 17.96 -0.96
CA GLU A 70 8.36 18.38 0.27
C GLU A 70 7.55 17.28 0.97
N LEU A 71 7.96 16.03 0.80
CA LEU A 71 7.38 14.89 1.50
C LEU A 71 8.03 14.74 2.87
N ASP A 72 7.23 14.71 3.94
CA ASP A 72 7.69 14.35 5.27
C ASP A 72 7.64 12.83 5.50
N LEU A 73 8.43 12.34 6.43
CA LEU A 73 8.57 10.89 6.66
C LEU A 73 7.25 10.20 7.04
N PRO A 74 6.36 10.75 7.90
CA PRO A 74 5.06 10.12 8.17
C PRO A 74 4.20 9.98 6.91
N THR A 75 4.14 11.01 6.07
CA THR A 75 3.39 10.94 4.81
C THR A 75 4.04 9.95 3.84
N ALA A 76 5.38 9.90 3.76
CA ALA A 76 6.09 8.90 2.97
C ALA A 76 5.77 7.47 3.42
N ALA A 77 5.77 7.21 4.73
CA ALA A 77 5.49 5.91 5.31
C ALA A 77 4.06 5.43 4.99
N ILE A 78 3.06 6.32 5.12
CA ILE A 78 1.68 5.92 4.84
C ILE A 78 1.41 5.74 3.33
N LEU A 79 2.05 6.55 2.47
CA LEU A 79 2.01 6.32 1.02
C LEU A 79 2.69 5.00 0.64
N ALA A 80 3.81 4.65 1.31
CA ALA A 80 4.47 3.38 1.12
C ALA A 80 3.57 2.20 1.51
N THR A 81 2.81 2.32 2.60
CA THR A 81 1.82 1.31 3.00
C THR A 81 0.77 1.11 1.90
N GLY A 82 0.22 2.19 1.34
CA GLY A 82 -0.77 2.10 0.25
C GLY A 82 -0.19 1.55 -1.05
N LEU A 83 0.97 2.05 -1.49
CA LEU A 83 1.63 1.56 -2.71
C LEU A 83 2.09 0.11 -2.58
N GLY A 84 2.55 -0.28 -1.39
CA GLY A 84 2.91 -1.68 -1.12
C GLY A 84 1.69 -2.62 -1.16
N LEU A 85 0.53 -2.18 -0.67
CA LEU A 85 -0.72 -2.93 -0.82
C LEU A 85 -1.09 -3.10 -2.30
N CYS A 86 -1.00 -2.02 -3.09
CA CYS A 86 -1.23 -2.09 -4.54
C CYS A 86 -0.24 -3.05 -5.22
N TRP A 87 1.03 -2.99 -4.84
CA TRP A 87 2.08 -3.89 -5.33
C TRP A 87 1.78 -5.35 -4.99
N MET A 88 1.46 -5.63 -3.73
CA MET A 88 1.15 -6.98 -3.26
C MET A 88 -0.03 -7.58 -4.04
N ALA A 89 -1.11 -6.82 -4.22
CA ALA A 89 -2.26 -7.25 -5.00
C ALA A 89 -1.89 -7.46 -6.49
N LEU A 90 -1.11 -6.54 -7.08
CA LEU A 90 -0.65 -6.65 -8.46
C LEU A 90 0.17 -7.92 -8.70
N VAL A 91 1.17 -8.18 -7.86
CA VAL A 91 2.05 -9.34 -8.02
C VAL A 91 1.26 -10.64 -7.84
N ALA A 92 0.37 -10.72 -6.85
CA ALA A 92 -0.50 -11.89 -6.66
C ALA A 92 -1.37 -12.16 -7.90
N LEU A 93 -1.95 -11.12 -8.51
CA LEU A 93 -2.74 -11.23 -9.73
C LEU A 93 -1.89 -11.61 -10.94
N LEU A 94 -0.69 -11.03 -11.10
CA LEU A 94 0.23 -11.38 -12.18
C LEU A 94 0.65 -12.85 -12.10
N CYS A 95 0.96 -13.35 -10.89
CA CYS A 95 1.27 -14.77 -10.69
C CYS A 95 0.06 -15.66 -11.01
N HIS A 96 -1.16 -15.24 -10.64
CA HIS A 96 -2.38 -15.98 -10.94
C HIS A 96 -2.70 -16.05 -12.45
N TRP A 97 -2.34 -15.04 -13.25
CA TRP A 97 -2.54 -15.05 -14.70
C TRP A 97 -1.53 -15.92 -15.45
N LEU A 98 -0.48 -16.39 -14.80
CA LEU A 98 0.39 -17.41 -15.37
C LEU A 98 -0.31 -18.78 -15.35
N PRO A 99 -0.09 -19.64 -16.36
CA PRO A 99 -0.71 -20.95 -16.40
C PRO A 99 -0.22 -21.85 -15.25
N GLY A 100 -1.15 -22.54 -14.59
CA GLY A 100 -0.87 -23.48 -13.54
C GLY A 100 -1.01 -22.92 -12.11
N PRO A 101 -0.67 -23.71 -11.09
CA PRO A 101 -0.78 -23.31 -9.70
C PRO A 101 0.28 -22.27 -9.32
N VAL A 102 -0.12 -21.32 -8.48
CA VAL A 102 0.81 -20.34 -7.91
C VAL A 102 1.51 -20.97 -6.71
N ASP A 103 2.76 -21.36 -6.84
CA ASP A 103 3.55 -21.86 -5.74
C ASP A 103 4.25 -20.74 -4.92
N LEU A 104 4.84 -21.13 -3.77
CA LEU A 104 5.51 -20.18 -2.88
C LEU A 104 6.71 -19.51 -3.55
N TRP A 105 7.51 -20.30 -4.26
CA TRP A 105 8.76 -19.81 -4.83
C TRP A 105 8.53 -18.88 -6.01
N LEU A 106 7.50 -19.14 -6.82
CA LEU A 106 7.05 -18.24 -7.86
C LEU A 106 6.65 -16.88 -7.27
N LEU A 107 5.83 -16.91 -6.20
CA LEU A 107 5.36 -15.68 -5.55
C LEU A 107 6.51 -14.88 -4.91
N LEU A 108 7.40 -15.56 -4.18
CA LEU A 108 8.59 -14.93 -3.58
C LEU A 108 9.51 -14.37 -4.65
N ALA A 109 9.84 -15.15 -5.68
CA ALA A 109 10.69 -14.69 -6.79
C ALA A 109 10.11 -13.46 -7.48
N ALA A 110 8.78 -13.41 -7.70
CA ALA A 110 8.13 -12.25 -8.29
C ALA A 110 8.26 -11.00 -7.40
N PHE A 111 8.07 -11.13 -6.08
CA PHE A 111 8.29 -10.03 -5.15
C PHE A 111 9.75 -9.57 -5.12
N GLU A 112 10.69 -10.52 -5.06
CA GLU A 112 12.12 -10.22 -4.96
C GLU A 112 12.68 -9.60 -6.23
N VAL A 113 12.36 -10.18 -7.41
CA VAL A 113 12.77 -9.62 -8.70
C VAL A 113 12.22 -8.20 -8.86
N GLY A 114 10.96 -7.98 -8.53
CA GLY A 114 10.37 -6.65 -8.59
C GLY A 114 11.04 -5.66 -7.63
N ALA A 115 11.30 -6.05 -6.39
CA ALA A 115 12.02 -5.22 -5.43
C ALA A 115 13.47 -4.94 -5.87
N LEU A 116 14.15 -5.93 -6.44
CA LEU A 116 15.50 -5.78 -7.00
C LEU A 116 15.52 -4.77 -8.15
N VAL A 117 14.60 -4.91 -9.12
CA VAL A 117 14.49 -3.97 -10.25
C VAL A 117 14.26 -2.54 -9.76
N LEU A 118 13.36 -2.35 -8.80
CA LEU A 118 13.12 -1.04 -8.20
C LEU A 118 14.35 -0.51 -7.46
N ALA A 119 15.05 -1.35 -6.68
CA ALA A 119 16.23 -0.94 -5.94
C ALA A 119 17.38 -0.57 -6.87
N VAL A 120 17.66 -1.39 -7.90
CA VAL A 120 18.68 -1.14 -8.91
C VAL A 120 18.40 0.16 -9.65
N ALA A 121 17.14 0.40 -10.06
CA ALA A 121 16.77 1.64 -10.71
C ALA A 121 16.95 2.89 -9.82
N LEU A 122 16.93 2.74 -8.49
CA LEU A 122 17.22 3.84 -7.56
C LEU A 122 18.71 4.18 -7.48
N LEU A 123 19.64 3.27 -7.79
CA LEU A 123 21.07 3.52 -7.76
C LEU A 123 21.50 4.66 -8.71
N TRP A 124 20.77 4.82 -9.83
CA TRP A 124 21.02 5.89 -10.80
C TRP A 124 20.25 7.18 -10.48
N ARG A 125 19.55 7.25 -9.35
CA ARG A 125 18.75 8.42 -8.97
C ARG A 125 19.27 9.09 -7.72
N LYS A 126 19.42 10.42 -7.76
CA LYS A 126 19.73 11.18 -6.55
C LYS A 126 18.54 11.12 -5.58
N PRO A 127 18.74 10.77 -4.30
CA PRO A 127 17.69 10.77 -3.31
C PRO A 127 17.13 12.19 -3.13
N LEU A 128 15.82 12.31 -2.95
CA LEU A 128 15.22 13.56 -2.50
C LEU A 128 15.22 13.60 -0.97
N PRO A 129 15.65 14.71 -0.36
CA PRO A 129 15.58 14.85 1.08
C PRO A 129 14.11 14.91 1.52
N LEU A 130 13.77 14.16 2.57
CA LEU A 130 12.50 14.29 3.25
C LEU A 130 12.49 15.58 4.07
N GLN A 131 11.32 16.21 4.17
CA GLN A 131 11.14 17.36 5.07
C GLN A 131 11.23 16.93 6.53
N ALA A 132 11.77 17.80 7.36
CA ALA A 132 11.79 17.60 8.79
C ALA A 132 10.34 17.54 9.34
N THR A 133 10.09 16.55 10.19
CA THR A 133 8.83 16.40 10.88
C THR A 133 8.98 16.91 12.31
N PRO A 134 8.11 17.84 12.76
CA PRO A 134 8.16 18.31 14.15
C PRO A 134 8.05 17.16 15.15
N GLY A 135 8.80 17.24 16.26
CA GLY A 135 8.79 16.21 17.31
C GLY A 135 7.40 15.94 17.90
N SER A 136 6.59 16.98 18.07
CA SER A 136 5.19 16.83 18.49
C SER A 136 4.35 15.96 17.56
N THR A 137 4.62 15.99 16.24
CA THR A 137 3.93 15.13 15.27
C THR A 137 4.22 13.66 15.53
N TRP A 138 5.44 13.30 15.86
CA TRP A 138 5.81 11.93 16.18
C TRP A 138 5.14 11.41 17.44
N LEU A 139 5.00 12.26 18.46
CA LEU A 139 4.35 11.88 19.73
C LEU A 139 2.88 11.48 19.51
N TRP A 140 2.10 12.34 18.86
CA TRP A 140 0.68 12.02 18.66
C TRP A 140 0.43 10.95 17.60
N LEU A 141 1.29 10.82 16.56
CA LEU A 141 1.22 9.69 15.63
C LEU A 141 1.58 8.38 16.32
N GLY A 142 2.59 8.39 17.18
CA GLY A 142 2.96 7.25 18.00
C GLY A 142 1.81 6.82 18.94
N ALA A 143 1.15 7.77 19.59
CA ALA A 143 -0.02 7.49 20.44
C ALA A 143 -1.17 6.87 19.60
N LEU A 144 -1.50 7.44 18.44
CA LEU A 144 -2.51 6.88 17.55
C LEU A 144 -2.14 5.49 17.03
N LEU A 145 -0.87 5.27 16.67
CA LEU A 145 -0.38 3.95 16.26
C LEU A 145 -0.57 2.93 17.37
N LEU A 146 -0.19 3.25 18.60
CA LEU A 146 -0.36 2.36 19.75
C LEU A 146 -1.84 2.05 20.01
N ILE A 147 -2.70 3.07 20.05
CA ILE A 147 -4.14 2.91 20.26
C ILE A 147 -4.76 2.06 19.14
N ALA A 148 -4.49 2.41 17.88
CA ALA A 148 -5.05 1.68 16.74
C ALA A 148 -4.60 0.22 16.71
N THR A 149 -3.33 -0.04 17.03
CA THR A 149 -2.75 -1.39 17.12
C THR A 149 -3.36 -2.19 18.27
N PHE A 150 -3.45 -1.58 19.47
CA PHE A 150 -4.04 -2.23 20.65
C PHE A 150 -5.51 -2.60 20.43
N LEU A 151 -6.27 -1.78 19.73
CA LEU A 151 -7.68 -2.07 19.44
C LEU A 151 -7.88 -3.12 18.34
N ARG A 152 -6.93 -3.29 17.41
CA ARG A 152 -7.13 -4.11 16.20
C ARG A 152 -6.39 -5.44 16.20
N LEU A 153 -5.20 -5.53 16.81
CA LEU A 153 -4.39 -6.73 16.69
C LEU A 153 -4.64 -7.80 17.76
N PRO A 154 -4.85 -7.48 19.04
CA PRO A 154 -5.05 -8.52 20.05
C PRO A 154 -6.30 -9.35 19.78
N GLY A 155 -6.18 -10.67 19.96
CA GLY A 155 -7.30 -11.60 19.87
C GLY A 155 -7.91 -11.73 18.45
N LEU A 156 -7.16 -11.56 17.36
CA LEU A 156 -7.69 -11.74 16.00
C LEU A 156 -8.24 -13.17 15.75
N GLY A 157 -7.74 -14.16 16.46
CA GLY A 157 -8.25 -15.54 16.41
C GLY A 157 -9.36 -15.85 17.43
N TYR A 158 -10.01 -14.83 18.01
CA TYR A 158 -10.98 -14.99 19.12
C TYR A 158 -12.27 -15.73 18.75
N HIS A 159 -12.60 -15.82 17.47
CA HIS A 159 -13.83 -16.42 16.96
C HIS A 159 -13.57 -17.11 15.62
N GLU A 160 -14.36 -18.13 15.32
CA GLU A 160 -14.36 -18.81 14.01
C GLU A 160 -14.55 -17.82 12.84
N LEU A 161 -14.17 -18.26 11.65
CA LEU A 161 -14.32 -17.46 10.44
C LEU A 161 -15.80 -17.23 10.11
N HIS A 162 -16.16 -15.99 9.88
CA HIS A 162 -17.48 -15.62 9.37
C HIS A 162 -17.69 -16.13 7.93
N GLY A 163 -18.93 -16.34 7.52
CA GLY A 163 -19.25 -16.90 6.20
C GLY A 163 -18.58 -16.16 5.03
N ASP A 164 -18.55 -14.83 5.05
CA ASP A 164 -17.88 -14.01 4.03
C ASP A 164 -16.36 -14.24 4.01
N GLU A 165 -15.72 -14.39 5.18
CA GLU A 165 -14.29 -14.70 5.29
C GLU A 165 -13.97 -16.06 4.66
N VAL A 166 -14.81 -17.07 4.93
CA VAL A 166 -14.68 -18.42 4.35
C VAL A 166 -14.75 -18.36 2.83
N VAL A 167 -15.67 -17.56 2.27
CA VAL A 167 -15.78 -17.39 0.82
C VAL A 167 -14.52 -16.81 0.22
N VAL A 168 -13.96 -15.75 0.81
CA VAL A 168 -12.71 -15.12 0.34
C VAL A 168 -11.55 -16.10 0.41
N LEU A 169 -11.38 -16.77 1.55
CA LEU A 169 -10.29 -17.72 1.78
C LEU A 169 -10.41 -18.96 0.87
N HIS A 170 -11.62 -19.49 0.67
CA HIS A 170 -11.84 -20.60 -0.26
C HIS A 170 -11.49 -20.19 -1.70
N ARG A 171 -11.89 -19.00 -2.14
CA ARG A 171 -11.55 -18.49 -3.47
C ARG A 171 -10.04 -18.25 -3.60
N ALA A 172 -9.39 -17.69 -2.59
CA ALA A 172 -7.93 -17.52 -2.58
C ALA A 172 -7.20 -18.86 -2.75
N ARG A 173 -7.64 -19.90 -2.05
CA ARG A 173 -7.08 -21.25 -2.19
C ARG A 173 -7.28 -21.79 -3.61
N ARG A 174 -8.50 -21.73 -4.16
CA ARG A 174 -8.77 -22.19 -5.53
C ARG A 174 -7.97 -21.40 -6.58
N ALA A 175 -7.83 -20.08 -6.42
CA ALA A 175 -7.00 -19.27 -7.31
C ALA A 175 -5.53 -19.68 -7.28
N LEU A 176 -5.01 -20.05 -6.10
CA LEU A 176 -3.65 -20.61 -5.94
C LEU A 176 -3.49 -22.00 -6.56
N GLU A 177 -4.55 -22.76 -6.67
CA GLU A 177 -4.60 -24.08 -7.33
C GLU A 177 -4.74 -23.96 -8.86
N GLY A 178 -4.84 -22.74 -9.41
CA GLY A 178 -4.92 -22.47 -10.85
C GLY A 178 -6.36 -22.42 -11.40
N ALA A 179 -7.37 -22.18 -10.55
CA ALA A 179 -8.74 -22.01 -11.02
C ALA A 179 -8.95 -20.59 -11.60
N ASP A 180 -9.09 -20.47 -12.91
CA ASP A 180 -9.09 -19.21 -13.66
C ASP A 180 -10.36 -18.35 -13.45
N ASP A 181 -11.47 -18.96 -13.07
CA ASP A 181 -12.78 -18.30 -13.03
C ASP A 181 -13.11 -17.65 -11.67
N VAL A 182 -12.35 -17.97 -10.63
CA VAL A 182 -12.71 -17.62 -9.24
C VAL A 182 -12.69 -16.11 -8.98
N LEU A 183 -11.74 -15.39 -9.58
CA LEU A 183 -11.61 -13.94 -9.39
C LEU A 183 -12.70 -13.18 -10.15
N ALA A 184 -12.99 -13.58 -11.40
CA ALA A 184 -14.00 -12.95 -12.22
C ALA A 184 -15.44 -13.16 -11.70
N ARG A 185 -15.68 -14.27 -10.99
CA ARG A 185 -17.00 -14.58 -10.39
C ARG A 185 -17.20 -13.97 -9.01
N HIS A 186 -16.24 -13.26 -8.47
CA HIS A 186 -16.41 -12.61 -7.17
C HIS A 186 -17.20 -11.31 -7.35
N ALA A 187 -18.39 -11.24 -6.77
CA ALA A 187 -19.30 -10.09 -6.89
C ALA A 187 -18.72 -8.79 -6.25
N LYS A 188 -17.79 -8.95 -5.30
CA LYS A 188 -17.01 -7.87 -4.70
C LYS A 188 -15.77 -7.57 -5.57
N GLY A 189 -14.69 -7.09 -5.09
CA GLY A 189 -13.46 -6.95 -5.90
C GLY A 189 -12.49 -8.12 -5.68
N PRO A 190 -11.65 -8.48 -6.65
CA PRO A 190 -10.67 -9.55 -6.50
C PRO A 190 -9.49 -9.17 -5.58
N GLY A 191 -9.35 -7.90 -5.21
CA GLY A 191 -8.21 -7.42 -4.43
C GLY A 191 -8.12 -8.03 -3.03
N GLU A 192 -9.25 -8.26 -2.35
CA GLU A 192 -9.24 -8.95 -1.06
C GLU A 192 -8.79 -10.42 -1.19
N ILE A 193 -9.16 -11.08 -2.30
CA ILE A 193 -8.72 -12.44 -2.60
C ILE A 193 -7.20 -12.45 -2.86
N ALA A 194 -6.67 -11.48 -3.61
CA ALA A 194 -5.24 -11.37 -3.90
C ALA A 194 -4.41 -11.22 -2.60
N VAL A 195 -4.88 -10.42 -1.63
CA VAL A 195 -4.26 -10.33 -0.31
C VAL A 195 -4.28 -11.68 0.41
N ALA A 196 -5.42 -12.35 0.42
CA ALA A 196 -5.57 -13.66 1.06
C ALA A 196 -4.70 -14.74 0.39
N MET A 197 -4.52 -14.71 -0.94
CA MET A 197 -3.61 -15.61 -1.67
C MET A 197 -2.17 -15.50 -1.15
N VAL A 198 -1.68 -14.28 -0.94
CA VAL A 198 -0.32 -14.05 -0.42
C VAL A 198 -0.17 -14.66 0.97
N VAL A 199 -1.14 -14.43 1.87
CA VAL A 199 -1.13 -14.99 3.23
C VAL A 199 -1.14 -16.52 3.19
N TYR A 200 -2.05 -17.11 2.41
CA TYR A 200 -2.16 -18.57 2.30
C TYR A 200 -0.87 -19.21 1.80
N ARG A 201 -0.29 -18.62 0.73
CA ARG A 201 0.90 -19.22 0.13
C ARG A 201 2.13 -19.03 1.01
N ALA A 202 2.24 -17.90 1.71
CA ALA A 202 3.35 -17.63 2.62
C ALA A 202 3.38 -18.55 3.84
N LEU A 203 2.20 -18.86 4.40
CA LEU A 203 2.10 -19.57 5.67
C LEU A 203 1.78 -21.06 5.50
N GLY A 204 1.39 -21.50 4.29
CA GLY A 204 0.95 -22.87 4.03
C GLY A 204 -0.42 -23.19 4.61
N THR A 205 -0.86 -22.45 5.63
CA THR A 205 -2.18 -22.52 6.27
C THR A 205 -2.70 -21.12 6.55
N ALA A 206 -4.02 -20.93 6.59
CA ALA A 206 -4.62 -19.72 7.09
C ALA A 206 -5.52 -20.08 8.27
N ASN A 207 -5.10 -19.70 9.47
CA ASN A 207 -5.98 -19.63 10.62
C ASN A 207 -6.61 -18.22 10.70
N GLU A 208 -7.58 -18.05 11.58
CA GLU A 208 -8.35 -16.81 11.75
C GLU A 208 -7.43 -15.61 12.01
N ALA A 209 -6.45 -15.76 12.88
CA ALA A 209 -5.54 -14.66 13.25
C ALA A 209 -4.65 -14.24 12.06
N THR A 210 -4.06 -15.21 11.36
CA THR A 210 -3.16 -14.93 10.24
C THR A 210 -3.90 -14.38 9.03
N ALA A 211 -5.12 -14.86 8.77
CA ALA A 211 -5.96 -14.39 7.68
C ALA A 211 -6.41 -12.93 7.90
N ARG A 212 -6.78 -12.57 9.13
CA ARG A 212 -7.30 -11.24 9.51
C ARG A 212 -6.20 -10.19 9.66
N LEU A 213 -4.96 -10.60 9.92
CA LEU A 213 -3.86 -9.69 10.26
C LEU A 213 -3.56 -8.62 9.20
N PRO A 214 -3.50 -8.89 7.89
CA PRO A 214 -3.31 -7.85 6.88
C PRO A 214 -4.43 -6.79 6.91
N PHE A 215 -5.67 -7.21 7.09
CA PHE A 215 -6.84 -6.32 7.14
C PHE A 215 -6.81 -5.44 8.40
N ALA A 216 -6.38 -6.00 9.54
CA ALA A 216 -6.16 -5.24 10.76
C ALA A 216 -5.07 -4.18 10.59
N LEU A 217 -3.97 -4.51 9.91
CA LEU A 217 -2.91 -3.54 9.59
C LEU A 217 -3.38 -2.44 8.61
N MET A 218 -4.22 -2.78 7.63
CA MET A 218 -4.87 -1.78 6.78
C MET A 218 -5.73 -0.84 7.62
N GLY A 219 -6.48 -1.36 8.60
CA GLY A 219 -7.26 -0.56 9.55
C GLY A 219 -6.40 0.38 10.40
N VAL A 220 -5.24 -0.08 10.88
CA VAL A 220 -4.24 0.78 11.56
C VAL A 220 -3.73 1.85 10.61
N GLY A 221 -3.36 1.47 9.39
CA GLY A 221 -2.93 2.39 8.34
C GLY A 221 -3.99 3.46 8.03
N THR A 222 -5.27 3.08 8.00
CA THR A 222 -6.38 4.01 7.75
C THR A 222 -6.49 5.08 8.85
N VAL A 223 -6.31 4.71 10.11
CA VAL A 223 -6.29 5.66 11.24
C VAL A 223 -5.17 6.69 11.05
N LEU A 224 -3.96 6.23 10.76
CA LEU A 224 -2.82 7.12 10.54
C LEU A 224 -2.98 7.97 9.27
N ALA A 225 -3.48 7.40 8.18
CA ALA A 225 -3.76 8.12 6.95
C ALA A 225 -4.79 9.23 7.16
N THR A 226 -5.87 8.94 7.89
CA THR A 226 -6.92 9.93 8.24
C THR A 226 -6.36 11.05 9.11
N ALA A 227 -5.52 10.72 10.07
CA ALA A 227 -4.85 11.71 10.91
C ALA A 227 -3.93 12.62 10.08
N LEU A 228 -3.16 12.06 9.13
CA LEU A 228 -2.30 12.84 8.24
C LEU A 228 -3.11 13.67 7.25
N LEU A 229 -4.23 13.15 6.74
CA LEU A 229 -5.14 13.92 5.89
C LEU A 229 -5.74 15.11 6.66
N GLY A 230 -6.27 14.89 7.87
CA GLY A 230 -6.79 15.96 8.72
C GLY A 230 -5.74 17.03 9.04
N ARG A 231 -4.48 16.62 9.29
CA ARG A 231 -3.34 17.55 9.45
C ARG A 231 -3.09 18.39 8.19
N ARG A 232 -3.18 17.79 7.00
CA ARG A 232 -2.93 18.48 5.72
C ARG A 232 -4.09 19.39 5.30
N LEU A 233 -5.32 19.00 5.66
CA LEU A 233 -6.51 19.79 5.37
C LEU A 233 -6.63 21.01 6.30
N PHE A 234 -6.37 20.84 7.59
CA PHE A 234 -6.67 21.80 8.64
C PHE A 234 -5.47 22.08 9.55
N SER A 235 -5.23 21.20 10.53
CA SER A 235 -4.16 21.35 11.53
C SER A 235 -3.78 20.01 12.18
N SER A 236 -2.62 19.99 12.88
CA SER A 236 -2.21 18.81 13.65
C SER A 236 -3.22 18.39 14.70
N HIS A 237 -3.93 19.34 15.30
CA HIS A 237 -4.97 19.09 16.29
C HIS A 237 -6.17 18.38 15.67
N VAL A 238 -6.69 18.90 14.55
CA VAL A 238 -7.76 18.24 13.79
C VAL A 238 -7.31 16.85 13.32
N GLY A 239 -6.07 16.72 12.84
CA GLY A 239 -5.51 15.44 12.45
C GLY A 239 -5.52 14.40 13.57
N PHE A 240 -5.06 14.77 14.78
CA PHE A 240 -5.09 13.89 15.94
C PHE A 240 -6.51 13.41 16.26
N TRP A 241 -7.46 14.33 16.41
CA TRP A 241 -8.84 13.98 16.74
C TRP A 241 -9.54 13.17 15.65
N SER A 242 -9.29 13.48 14.38
CA SER A 242 -9.83 12.67 13.26
C SER A 242 -9.33 11.23 13.30
N GLY A 243 -8.05 11.04 13.56
CA GLY A 243 -7.47 9.70 13.72
C GLY A 243 -8.02 8.99 14.95
N LEU A 244 -8.15 9.70 16.10
CA LEU A 244 -8.64 9.14 17.35
C LEU A 244 -10.10 8.70 17.22
N LEU A 245 -10.96 9.53 16.67
CA LEU A 245 -12.38 9.21 16.44
C LEU A 245 -12.52 7.99 15.52
N LEU A 246 -11.70 7.89 14.47
CA LEU A 246 -11.70 6.73 13.60
C LEU A 246 -11.14 5.48 14.29
N ALA A 247 -10.15 5.64 15.18
CA ALA A 247 -9.61 4.51 15.95
C ALA A 247 -10.68 3.83 16.80
N PHE A 248 -11.57 4.61 17.40
CA PHE A 248 -12.67 4.13 18.24
C PHE A 248 -14.00 3.92 17.46
N ASN A 249 -14.05 4.23 16.18
CA ASN A 249 -15.27 3.98 15.41
C ASN A 249 -15.54 2.48 15.34
N GLY A 250 -16.64 2.03 15.96
CA GLY A 250 -16.97 0.61 16.12
C GLY A 250 -17.10 -0.14 14.81
N PHE A 251 -17.68 0.50 13.78
CA PHE A 251 -17.85 -0.10 12.45
C PHE A 251 -16.49 -0.31 11.75
N ALA A 252 -15.66 0.72 11.68
CA ALA A 252 -14.32 0.63 11.09
C ALA A 252 -13.42 -0.33 11.88
N LEU A 253 -13.58 -0.40 13.20
CA LEU A 253 -12.86 -1.32 14.05
C LEU A 253 -13.28 -2.77 13.77
N ALA A 254 -14.58 -3.08 13.78
CA ALA A 254 -15.11 -4.42 13.55
C ALA A 254 -14.69 -4.96 12.18
N LEU A 255 -14.91 -4.17 11.10
CA LEU A 255 -14.56 -4.58 9.75
C LEU A 255 -13.05 -4.77 9.52
N SER A 256 -12.20 -4.05 10.26
CA SER A 256 -10.75 -4.26 10.19
C SER A 256 -10.26 -5.53 10.90
N ARG A 257 -11.11 -6.18 11.69
CA ARG A 257 -10.76 -7.40 12.44
C ARG A 257 -11.26 -8.69 11.78
N ILE A 258 -11.76 -8.59 10.56
CA ILE A 258 -12.24 -9.71 9.74
C ILE A 258 -11.64 -9.61 8.34
N VAL A 259 -11.67 -10.71 7.59
CA VAL A 259 -11.24 -10.74 6.18
C VAL A 259 -12.34 -10.13 5.33
N GLN A 260 -12.23 -8.83 5.07
CA GLN A 260 -13.20 -8.05 4.29
C GLN A 260 -12.51 -6.92 3.52
N TYR A 261 -13.11 -6.47 2.42
CA TYR A 261 -12.55 -5.44 1.53
C TYR A 261 -12.52 -4.03 2.13
N GLN A 262 -13.39 -3.72 3.12
CA GLN A 262 -13.56 -2.36 3.64
C GLN A 262 -12.28 -1.73 4.18
N PRO A 263 -11.41 -2.41 4.96
CA PRO A 263 -10.16 -1.80 5.41
C PRO A 263 -9.25 -1.34 4.27
N ALA A 264 -9.18 -2.15 3.19
CA ALA A 264 -8.41 -1.81 2.01
C ALA A 264 -9.02 -0.62 1.25
N VAL A 265 -10.34 -0.63 1.04
CA VAL A 265 -11.07 0.46 0.39
C VAL A 265 -10.91 1.75 1.19
N LEU A 266 -11.09 1.73 2.52
CA LEU A 266 -10.93 2.91 3.37
C LEU A 266 -9.51 3.47 3.30
N LEU A 267 -8.49 2.62 3.42
CA LEU A 267 -7.09 3.05 3.32
C LEU A 267 -6.80 3.72 1.98
N LEU A 268 -7.15 3.06 0.88
CA LEU A 268 -6.91 3.58 -0.46
C LEU A 268 -7.73 4.84 -0.74
N SER A 269 -8.96 4.95 -0.21
CA SER A 269 -9.82 6.14 -0.30
C SER A 269 -9.17 7.35 0.36
N VAL A 270 -8.71 7.19 1.60
CA VAL A 270 -8.06 8.29 2.33
C VAL A 270 -6.77 8.71 1.63
N LEU A 271 -5.98 7.76 1.11
CA LEU A 271 -4.76 8.05 0.36
C LEU A 271 -5.04 8.73 -0.98
N ALA A 272 -6.08 8.31 -1.70
CA ALA A 272 -6.50 8.95 -2.94
C ALA A 272 -6.91 10.41 -2.71
N VAL A 273 -7.71 10.67 -1.65
CA VAL A 273 -8.10 12.03 -1.26
C VAL A 273 -6.89 12.86 -0.82
N LEU A 274 -5.99 12.30 -0.02
CA LEU A 274 -4.75 12.97 0.40
C LEU A 274 -3.94 13.41 -0.83
N CYS A 275 -3.75 12.53 -1.79
CA CYS A 275 -3.01 12.82 -3.01
C CYS A 275 -3.76 13.83 -3.90
N ALA A 276 -5.07 13.70 -4.07
CA ALA A 276 -5.87 14.67 -4.82
C ALA A 276 -5.84 16.06 -4.18
N TRP A 277 -5.88 16.15 -2.85
CA TRP A 277 -5.75 17.40 -2.11
C TRP A 277 -4.38 18.05 -2.30
N GLU A 278 -3.30 17.30 -2.20
CA GLU A 278 -1.95 17.82 -2.45
C GLU A 278 -1.81 18.31 -3.91
N PHE A 279 -2.42 17.59 -4.86
CA PHE A 279 -2.52 18.09 -6.24
C PHE A 279 -3.32 19.38 -6.32
N ALA A 280 -4.48 19.44 -5.68
CA ALA A 280 -5.32 20.64 -5.65
C ALA A 280 -4.58 21.86 -5.10
N LYS A 281 -3.67 21.66 -4.14
CA LYS A 281 -2.83 22.73 -3.56
C LYS A 281 -1.65 23.14 -4.44
N ARG A 282 -0.97 22.18 -5.08
CA ARG A 282 0.34 22.37 -5.70
C ARG A 282 0.35 22.32 -7.22
N GLY A 283 -0.68 21.76 -7.86
CA GLY A 283 -0.72 21.52 -9.31
C GLY A 283 0.31 20.51 -9.83
N GLN A 284 0.97 19.75 -8.96
CA GLN A 284 2.01 18.78 -9.33
C GLN A 284 1.40 17.45 -9.76
N GLY A 285 1.52 17.08 -11.04
CA GLY A 285 0.90 15.90 -11.65
C GLY A 285 1.21 14.56 -10.97
N ARG A 286 2.35 14.46 -10.27
CA ARG A 286 2.71 13.25 -9.51
C ARG A 286 1.69 12.91 -8.42
N TRP A 287 1.15 13.91 -7.76
CA TRP A 287 0.13 13.70 -6.74
C TRP A 287 -1.18 13.20 -7.35
N LEU A 288 -1.60 13.77 -8.50
CA LEU A 288 -2.81 13.29 -9.18
C LEU A 288 -2.63 11.88 -9.73
N ALA A 289 -1.46 11.56 -10.27
CA ALA A 289 -1.16 10.21 -10.75
C ALA A 289 -1.20 9.16 -9.62
N LEU A 290 -0.71 9.49 -8.41
CA LEU A 290 -0.88 8.64 -7.22
C LEU A 290 -2.35 8.47 -6.84
N SER A 291 -3.12 9.55 -6.84
CA SER A 291 -4.57 9.48 -6.58
C SER A 291 -5.27 8.54 -7.56
N VAL A 292 -4.93 8.61 -8.86
CA VAL A 292 -5.48 7.73 -9.90
C VAL A 292 -5.07 6.27 -9.68
N LEU A 293 -3.81 6.01 -9.32
CA LEU A 293 -3.37 4.64 -8.99
C LEU A 293 -4.13 4.07 -7.79
N PHE A 294 -4.21 4.83 -6.69
CA PHE A 294 -5.00 4.39 -5.52
C PHE A 294 -6.47 4.19 -5.86
N SER A 295 -7.02 4.99 -6.77
CA SER A 295 -8.41 4.83 -7.23
C SER A 295 -8.61 3.54 -8.03
N GLY A 296 -7.73 3.23 -8.96
CA GLY A 296 -7.81 1.99 -9.74
C GLY A 296 -7.70 0.74 -8.86
N PHE A 297 -6.74 0.73 -7.92
CA PHE A 297 -6.65 -0.37 -6.95
C PHE A 297 -7.78 -0.36 -5.93
N GLY A 298 -8.33 0.79 -5.58
CA GLY A 298 -9.53 0.91 -4.74
C GLY A 298 -10.75 0.23 -5.39
N VAL A 299 -10.98 0.46 -6.69
CA VAL A 299 -12.01 -0.22 -7.48
C VAL A 299 -11.72 -1.72 -7.57
N LEU A 300 -10.44 -2.13 -7.66
CA LEU A 300 -10.04 -3.53 -7.64
C LEU A 300 -10.37 -4.22 -6.31
N MET A 301 -10.30 -3.48 -5.18
CA MET A 301 -10.74 -3.99 -3.87
C MET A 301 -12.27 -4.10 -3.81
N HIS A 302 -12.99 -3.05 -4.24
CA HIS A 302 -14.45 -3.06 -4.33
C HIS A 302 -14.98 -1.90 -5.18
N TYR A 303 -16.01 -2.14 -5.98
CA TYR A 303 -16.62 -1.11 -6.86
C TYR A 303 -17.20 0.09 -6.10
N GLU A 304 -17.55 -0.04 -4.82
CA GLU A 304 -17.99 1.08 -3.96
C GLU A 304 -16.98 2.22 -3.89
N PHE A 305 -15.71 1.96 -4.17
CA PHE A 305 -14.70 3.02 -4.26
C PHE A 305 -15.11 4.11 -5.27
N ALA A 306 -15.88 3.76 -6.31
CA ALA A 306 -16.37 4.71 -7.31
C ALA A 306 -17.23 5.84 -6.71
N LEU A 307 -17.84 5.64 -5.55
CA LEU A 307 -18.61 6.67 -4.83
C LEU A 307 -17.73 7.89 -4.45
N LEU A 308 -16.42 7.72 -4.43
CA LEU A 308 -15.47 8.79 -4.15
C LEU A 308 -15.22 9.70 -5.36
N ALA A 309 -15.60 9.29 -6.56
CA ALA A 309 -15.31 9.98 -7.81
C ALA A 309 -15.70 11.48 -7.81
N PRO A 310 -16.86 11.92 -7.31
CA PRO A 310 -17.20 13.34 -7.29
C PRO A 310 -16.19 14.19 -6.53
N VAL A 311 -15.74 13.72 -5.36
CA VAL A 311 -14.75 14.43 -4.53
C VAL A 311 -13.41 14.51 -5.25
N LEU A 312 -12.95 13.39 -5.82
CA LEU A 312 -11.68 13.32 -6.54
C LEU A 312 -11.70 14.22 -7.80
N LEU A 313 -12.81 14.27 -8.52
CA LEU A 313 -12.96 15.14 -9.71
C LEU A 313 -12.91 16.62 -9.35
N VAL A 314 -13.58 17.05 -8.28
CA VAL A 314 -13.51 18.43 -7.79
C VAL A 314 -12.08 18.82 -7.42
N LEU A 315 -11.38 17.97 -6.66
CA LEU A 315 -9.99 18.22 -6.28
C LEU A 315 -9.05 18.20 -7.50
N ALA A 316 -9.25 17.28 -8.42
CA ALA A 316 -8.48 17.20 -9.66
C ALA A 316 -8.67 18.47 -10.51
N TRP A 317 -9.91 18.96 -10.64
CA TRP A 317 -10.19 20.21 -11.35
C TRP A 317 -9.54 21.41 -10.68
N ALA A 318 -9.63 21.52 -9.35
CA ALA A 318 -8.98 22.60 -8.60
C ALA A 318 -7.45 22.62 -8.81
N GLY A 319 -6.80 21.46 -8.79
CA GLY A 319 -5.35 21.32 -9.05
C GLY A 319 -4.98 21.58 -10.51
N TRP A 320 -5.84 21.17 -11.46
CA TRP A 320 -5.64 21.43 -12.88
C TRP A 320 -5.59 22.93 -13.19
N ARG A 321 -6.42 23.73 -12.53
CA ARG A 321 -6.39 25.20 -12.68
C ARG A 321 -5.07 25.81 -12.19
N ARG A 322 -4.36 25.19 -11.27
CA ARG A 322 -3.07 25.61 -10.71
C ARG A 322 -1.86 24.99 -11.40
N ALA A 323 -2.06 23.98 -12.24
CA ALA A 323 -0.99 23.27 -12.91
C ALA A 323 -0.26 24.20 -13.92
N GLN A 324 1.05 24.33 -13.74
CA GLN A 324 1.91 25.12 -14.63
C GLN A 324 2.17 24.38 -15.95
N ASP A 325 2.39 23.06 -15.88
CA ASP A 325 2.62 22.20 -17.06
C ASP A 325 1.49 21.17 -17.17
N ARG A 326 0.38 21.60 -17.77
CA ARG A 326 -0.82 20.77 -17.97
C ARG A 326 -0.54 19.56 -18.85
N ARG A 327 0.33 19.68 -19.85
CA ARG A 327 0.70 18.56 -20.74
C ARG A 327 1.38 17.44 -19.93
N ARG A 328 2.33 17.80 -19.07
CA ARG A 328 3.02 16.85 -18.21
C ARG A 328 2.05 16.19 -17.21
N VAL A 329 1.15 16.99 -16.61
CA VAL A 329 0.10 16.44 -15.73
C VAL A 329 -0.74 15.41 -16.48
N LEU A 330 -1.23 15.77 -17.69
CA LEU A 330 -2.05 14.88 -18.51
C LEU A 330 -1.32 13.57 -18.84
N VAL A 331 -0.07 13.63 -19.29
CA VAL A 331 0.72 12.43 -19.60
C VAL A 331 0.87 11.52 -18.37
N MET A 332 1.20 12.10 -17.21
CA MET A 332 1.36 11.32 -15.97
C MET A 332 0.06 10.65 -15.53
N VAL A 333 -1.07 11.35 -15.64
CA VAL A 333 -2.40 10.85 -15.29
C VAL A 333 -2.82 9.75 -16.27
N LEU A 334 -2.61 9.95 -17.58
CA LEU A 334 -2.92 8.94 -18.59
C LEU A 334 -2.09 7.66 -18.40
N LEU A 335 -0.80 7.78 -18.09
CA LEU A 335 0.04 6.62 -17.79
C LEU A 335 -0.44 5.89 -16.52
N ALA A 336 -0.79 6.63 -15.47
CA ALA A 336 -1.33 6.04 -14.23
C ALA A 336 -2.70 5.38 -14.47
N ALA A 337 -3.58 6.03 -15.23
CA ALA A 337 -4.90 5.51 -15.58
C ALA A 337 -4.80 4.27 -16.49
N LEU A 338 -3.85 4.27 -17.44
CA LEU A 338 -3.59 3.11 -18.28
C LEU A 338 -3.08 1.94 -17.45
N ALA A 339 -2.10 2.15 -16.58
CA ALA A 339 -1.55 1.11 -15.73
C ALA A 339 -2.62 0.50 -14.80
N ALA A 340 -3.38 1.35 -14.08
CA ALA A 340 -4.46 0.88 -13.21
C ALA A 340 -5.62 0.26 -14.01
N GLY A 341 -5.99 0.88 -15.13
CA GLY A 341 -7.07 0.43 -16.01
C GLY A 341 -6.79 -0.92 -16.66
N LEU A 342 -5.54 -1.19 -17.06
CA LEU A 342 -5.14 -2.50 -17.57
C LEU A 342 -5.31 -3.61 -16.52
N VAL A 343 -4.93 -3.36 -15.27
CA VAL A 343 -5.09 -4.33 -14.18
C VAL A 343 -6.58 -4.60 -13.91
N VAL A 344 -7.38 -3.54 -13.81
CA VAL A 344 -8.84 -3.64 -13.61
C VAL A 344 -9.49 -4.37 -14.79
N ALA A 345 -9.17 -3.99 -16.04
CA ALA A 345 -9.73 -4.61 -17.24
C ALA A 345 -9.33 -6.09 -17.34
N ALA A 346 -8.06 -6.43 -17.15
CA ALA A 346 -7.59 -7.82 -17.19
C ALA A 346 -8.29 -8.71 -16.15
N THR A 347 -8.72 -8.12 -15.03
CA THR A 347 -9.40 -8.86 -13.97
C THR A 347 -10.90 -9.03 -14.21
N TYR A 348 -11.59 -7.98 -14.66
CA TYR A 348 -13.06 -7.99 -14.79
C TYR A 348 -13.54 -8.40 -16.19
N LEU A 349 -12.79 -8.06 -17.25
CA LEU A 349 -13.21 -8.28 -18.63
C LEU A 349 -13.49 -9.76 -18.96
N PRO A 350 -12.71 -10.75 -18.49
CA PRO A 350 -13.02 -12.16 -18.72
C PRO A 350 -14.40 -12.57 -18.18
N GLY A 351 -14.78 -12.09 -17.00
CA GLY A 351 -16.10 -12.36 -16.41
C GLY A 351 -17.26 -11.65 -17.12
N ILE A 352 -17.00 -10.47 -17.70
CA ILE A 352 -18.00 -9.72 -18.47
C ILE A 352 -18.22 -10.36 -19.84
N LEU A 353 -17.15 -10.80 -20.51
CA LEU A 353 -17.21 -11.38 -21.85
C LEU A 353 -17.72 -12.83 -21.85
N ASN A 354 -17.51 -13.58 -20.77
CA ASN A 354 -17.98 -14.95 -20.60
C ASN A 354 -18.81 -15.09 -19.31
N PRO A 355 -20.01 -14.52 -19.25
CA PRO A 355 -20.91 -14.70 -18.13
C PRO A 355 -21.40 -16.17 -18.13
N ARG A 356 -20.79 -17.04 -17.33
CA ARG A 356 -21.22 -18.44 -17.09
C ARG A 356 -21.96 -18.56 -15.79
#